data_5ba48c246ac9200b6974e5abef385dc0
#
_entry.id   5ba48c246ac9200b6974e5abef385dc0
#
_cell.length_a   1.000
_cell.length_b   1.000
_cell.length_c   1.000
_cell.angle_alpha   90.00
_cell.angle_beta   90.00
_cell.angle_gamma   90.00
#
_symmetry.space_group_name_H-M   'P 1'
#
loop_
_entity.id
_entity.type
_entity.pdbx_description
1 polymer ?
#
loop_
_entity_poly.entity_id
_entity_poly.type
_entity_poly.pdbx_seq_one_letter_code
_entity_poly.pdbx_strand_id
1 'polypeptide(L)'
;VSNLAFEAPRRVAFKSRVVVQGPPGSGMTWTSLRMAQGMGGPVGVVDANRGAAALYAEHFDFVHLPMHSGKPNLLIEALAVAAEQQIATLIVDSGTAFWSGRGGLVWQVDHLTMTKYNGNNNRAWGETRQLEQDLFDALLSFPGHLIVTLRTQTDYQVQDLGEGRLAVVKYGTKPDQRNNFDADFHFTLSLDMAHAGTVTKSRVLDVPPGVVIEEPGEDLGKAISEWLGRGEPLPDVIGIRDKALDPSMTPDDLRELHRLAGAANLLRAAVLDQHDQVMALGALIFREGEQAAKENRRPARRTATSEQPTSQVGEVDDALPTPEYVPDDKTFVAQWAHCVAVIAQGPDAAEDLNTVEANLRQEKADGQVGQTDYAHLYRLIEQRRASLGLPYGQPPNVTAGAA
;
A
#
# COMPACT_ATOMS: atom_id res chain seq x y z
N VAL A 1 19.42 29.38 8.06
CA VAL A 1 18.32 30.09 8.74
C VAL A 1 17.09 29.23 8.59
N SER A 2 16.46 28.85 9.72
CA SER A 2 15.23 28.04 9.71
C SER A 2 14.08 28.88 9.14
N ASN A 3 13.36 28.35 8.14
CA ASN A 3 12.14 28.97 7.59
C ASN A 3 10.88 28.59 8.40
N LEU A 4 11.04 28.12 9.64
CA LEU A 4 9.92 27.79 10.52
C LEU A 4 9.32 29.07 11.09
N ALA A 5 8.02 29.28 10.89
CA ALA A 5 7.23 30.37 11.43
C ALA A 5 5.91 29.86 11.99
N PHE A 6 5.42 30.48 13.07
CA PHE A 6 4.06 30.26 13.55
C PHE A 6 3.10 31.15 12.76
N GLU A 7 2.04 30.54 12.22
CA GLU A 7 0.99 31.24 11.48
C GLU A 7 -0.36 31.10 12.20
N ALA A 8 -1.27 32.03 11.95
CA ALA A 8 -2.63 31.88 12.43
C ALA A 8 -3.30 30.65 11.79
N PRO A 9 -4.01 29.81 12.56
CA PRO A 9 -4.63 28.63 12.03
C PRO A 9 -5.75 29.00 11.04
N ARG A 10 -5.78 28.32 9.88
CA ARG A 10 -6.88 28.39 8.94
C ARG A 10 -7.66 27.09 8.99
N ARG A 11 -8.97 27.18 8.93
CA ARG A 11 -9.80 25.99 8.84
C ARG A 11 -9.77 25.47 7.40
N VAL A 12 -9.24 24.27 7.23
CA VAL A 12 -9.25 23.53 5.96
C VAL A 12 -10.31 22.43 6.03
N ALA A 13 -10.98 22.19 4.94
CA ALA A 13 -11.90 21.05 4.81
C ALA A 13 -11.13 19.73 4.91
N PHE A 14 -11.75 18.74 5.56
CA PHE A 14 -11.19 17.38 5.62
C PHE A 14 -12.19 16.38 5.06
N LYS A 15 -11.69 15.35 4.41
CA LYS A 15 -12.47 14.16 4.13
C LYS A 15 -12.52 13.28 5.39
N SER A 16 -13.69 12.72 5.66
CA SER A 16 -13.91 11.94 6.88
C SER A 16 -13.02 10.70 6.91
N ARG A 17 -12.45 10.41 8.09
CA ARG A 17 -11.74 9.17 8.42
C ARG A 17 -12.48 8.55 9.60
N VAL A 18 -13.23 7.48 9.33
CA VAL A 18 -14.14 6.87 10.30
C VAL A 18 -13.75 5.43 10.53
N VAL A 19 -13.73 5.01 11.79
CA VAL A 19 -13.66 3.60 12.20
C VAL A 19 -15.03 3.17 12.71
N VAL A 20 -15.55 2.06 12.19
CA VAL A 20 -16.73 1.37 12.72
C VAL A 20 -16.26 0.02 13.24
N GLN A 21 -16.33 -0.19 14.54
CA GLN A 21 -15.84 -1.43 15.15
C GLN A 21 -16.95 -2.16 15.89
N GLY A 22 -16.84 -3.47 16.01
CA GLY A 22 -17.82 -4.27 16.74
C GLY A 22 -17.59 -5.78 16.61
N PRO A 23 -18.31 -6.58 17.39
CA PRO A 23 -18.28 -8.02 17.26
C PRO A 23 -18.93 -8.45 15.92
N PRO A 24 -18.61 -9.65 15.40
CA PRO A 24 -19.30 -10.20 14.25
C PRO A 24 -20.83 -10.25 14.49
N GLY A 25 -21.61 -9.76 13.53
CA GLY A 25 -23.07 -9.67 13.66
C GLY A 25 -23.60 -8.35 14.23
N SER A 26 -22.74 -7.40 14.64
CA SER A 26 -23.16 -6.09 15.16
C SER A 26 -23.66 -5.11 14.06
N GLY A 27 -23.68 -5.51 12.79
CA GLY A 27 -24.21 -4.65 11.70
C GLY A 27 -23.20 -3.68 11.10
N MET A 28 -21.89 -3.87 11.28
CA MET A 28 -20.84 -2.95 10.80
C MET A 28 -20.98 -2.61 9.30
N THR A 29 -21.16 -3.61 8.43
CA THR A 29 -21.31 -3.40 6.98
C THR A 29 -22.55 -2.55 6.67
N TRP A 30 -23.68 -2.90 7.24
CA TRP A 30 -24.96 -2.17 7.07
C TRP A 30 -24.85 -0.72 7.52
N THR A 31 -24.37 -0.50 8.74
CA THR A 31 -24.16 0.83 9.30
C THR A 31 -23.19 1.67 8.46
N SER A 32 -22.09 1.06 7.98
CA SER A 32 -21.13 1.76 7.12
C SER A 32 -21.74 2.18 5.78
N LEU A 33 -22.57 1.33 5.17
CA LEU A 33 -23.29 1.65 3.92
C LEU A 33 -24.29 2.80 4.15
N ARG A 34 -25.07 2.76 5.23
CA ARG A 34 -25.99 3.86 5.58
C ARG A 34 -25.23 5.16 5.84
N MET A 35 -24.14 5.13 6.60
CA MET A 35 -23.31 6.32 6.83
C MET A 35 -22.72 6.86 5.53
N ALA A 36 -22.26 5.98 4.62
CA ALA A 36 -21.72 6.38 3.33
C ALA A 36 -22.76 7.10 2.46
N GLN A 37 -24.02 6.65 2.45
CA GLN A 37 -25.12 7.37 1.79
C GLN A 37 -25.27 8.80 2.34
N GLY A 38 -25.18 8.97 3.67
CA GLY A 38 -25.26 10.29 4.29
C GLY A 38 -24.04 11.19 3.98
N MET A 39 -22.88 10.62 3.71
CA MET A 39 -21.68 11.36 3.28
C MET A 39 -21.76 11.81 1.82
N GLY A 40 -22.55 11.12 1.00
CA GLY A 40 -22.85 11.46 -0.39
C GLY A 40 -21.81 11.03 -1.41
N GLY A 41 -22.20 11.17 -2.69
CA GLY A 41 -21.39 10.82 -3.86
C GLY A 41 -21.32 9.31 -4.14
N PRO A 42 -20.54 8.88 -5.16
CA PRO A 42 -20.34 7.47 -5.45
C PRO A 42 -19.72 6.72 -4.27
N VAL A 43 -20.31 5.58 -3.89
CA VAL A 43 -19.84 4.72 -2.81
C VAL A 43 -19.12 3.52 -3.38
N GLY A 44 -17.94 3.21 -2.86
CA GLY A 44 -17.19 2.00 -3.17
C GLY A 44 -16.97 1.13 -1.91
N VAL A 45 -16.99 -0.18 -2.09
CA VAL A 45 -16.70 -1.15 -1.02
C VAL A 45 -15.57 -2.06 -1.42
N VAL A 46 -14.46 -1.99 -0.70
CA VAL A 46 -13.39 -3.00 -0.73
C VAL A 46 -13.79 -4.10 0.25
N ASP A 47 -14.25 -5.23 -0.28
CA ASP A 47 -14.81 -6.33 0.51
C ASP A 47 -13.78 -7.44 0.71
N ALA A 48 -13.14 -7.44 1.87
CA ALA A 48 -12.27 -8.52 2.33
C ALA A 48 -13.03 -9.57 3.19
N ASN A 49 -14.38 -9.49 3.22
CA ASN A 49 -15.25 -10.36 3.99
C ASN A 49 -16.00 -11.37 3.11
N ARG A 50 -15.31 -11.91 2.09
CA ARG A 50 -15.79 -12.97 1.19
C ARG A 50 -17.06 -12.60 0.41
N GLY A 51 -17.21 -11.36 -0.01
CA GLY A 51 -18.36 -10.91 -0.78
C GLY A 51 -19.60 -10.60 0.06
N ALA A 52 -19.48 -10.50 1.39
CA ALA A 52 -20.63 -10.27 2.26
C ALA A 52 -21.33 -8.92 2.00
N ALA A 53 -20.62 -7.90 1.56
CA ALA A 53 -21.20 -6.62 1.21
C ALA A 53 -22.21 -6.72 0.03
N ALA A 54 -21.96 -7.62 -0.92
CA ALA A 54 -22.85 -7.81 -2.09
C ALA A 54 -24.27 -8.27 -1.70
N LEU A 55 -24.47 -8.85 -0.52
CA LEU A 55 -25.80 -9.21 -0.02
C LEU A 55 -26.71 -7.99 0.18
N TYR A 56 -26.14 -6.80 0.26
CA TYR A 56 -26.88 -5.54 0.47
C TYR A 56 -27.10 -4.74 -0.82
N ALA A 57 -26.72 -5.27 -2.00
CA ALA A 57 -26.83 -4.57 -3.28
C ALA A 57 -28.28 -4.21 -3.68
N GLU A 58 -29.29 -4.90 -3.14
CA GLU A 58 -30.70 -4.53 -3.38
C GLU A 58 -31.17 -3.33 -2.55
N HIS A 59 -30.40 -2.95 -1.51
CA HIS A 59 -30.76 -1.87 -0.58
C HIS A 59 -29.91 -0.61 -0.77
N PHE A 60 -28.70 -0.75 -1.33
CA PHE A 60 -27.72 0.33 -1.44
C PHE A 60 -27.09 0.36 -2.83
N ASP A 61 -26.88 1.56 -3.34
CA ASP A 61 -26.13 1.78 -4.59
C ASP A 61 -24.64 1.96 -4.25
N PHE A 62 -23.81 1.00 -4.68
CA PHE A 62 -22.34 1.04 -4.51
C PHE A 62 -21.64 0.18 -5.54
N VAL A 63 -20.40 0.53 -5.85
CA VAL A 63 -19.50 -0.36 -6.60
C VAL A 63 -18.73 -1.26 -5.64
N HIS A 64 -18.44 -2.49 -6.06
CA HIS A 64 -17.94 -3.54 -5.21
C HIS A 64 -16.63 -4.11 -5.74
N LEU A 65 -15.59 -4.12 -4.90
CA LEU A 65 -14.28 -4.73 -5.16
C LEU A 65 -14.05 -5.90 -4.20
N PRO A 66 -14.29 -7.15 -4.61
CA PRO A 66 -14.03 -8.32 -3.76
C PRO A 66 -12.54 -8.58 -3.62
N MET A 67 -12.06 -8.75 -2.39
CA MET A 67 -10.68 -9.04 -2.07
C MET A 67 -10.51 -10.49 -1.62
N HIS A 68 -9.67 -11.25 -2.31
CA HIS A 68 -9.39 -12.65 -1.97
C HIS A 68 -8.17 -12.85 -1.06
N SER A 69 -7.47 -11.76 -0.76
CA SER A 69 -6.25 -11.75 0.06
C SER A 69 -6.20 -10.51 0.93
N GLY A 70 -5.72 -10.64 2.17
CA GLY A 70 -5.46 -9.56 3.09
C GLY A 70 -4.10 -8.85 2.89
N LYS A 71 -3.43 -9.03 1.76
CA LYS A 71 -2.14 -8.36 1.52
C LYS A 71 -2.28 -6.85 1.53
N PRO A 72 -1.50 -6.12 2.35
CA PRO A 72 -1.58 -4.65 2.44
C PRO A 72 -1.37 -3.93 1.12
N ASN A 73 -0.45 -4.40 0.27
CA ASN A 73 -0.19 -3.82 -1.05
C ASN A 73 -1.44 -3.79 -1.94
N LEU A 74 -2.29 -4.84 -1.87
CA LEU A 74 -3.55 -4.87 -2.63
C LEU A 74 -4.56 -3.83 -2.12
N LEU A 75 -4.55 -3.50 -0.83
CA LEU A 75 -5.40 -2.43 -0.31
C LEU A 75 -4.87 -1.05 -0.75
N ILE A 76 -3.55 -0.85 -0.77
CA ILE A 76 -2.95 0.39 -1.30
C ILE A 76 -3.32 0.56 -2.78
N GLU A 77 -3.27 -0.51 -3.57
CA GLU A 77 -3.71 -0.52 -4.97
C GLU A 77 -5.20 -0.20 -5.08
N ALA A 78 -6.06 -0.83 -4.26
CA ALA A 78 -7.49 -0.55 -4.25
C ALA A 78 -7.81 0.92 -3.91
N LEU A 79 -7.05 1.55 -3.01
CA LEU A 79 -7.17 2.98 -2.71
C LEU A 79 -6.82 3.85 -3.92
N ALA A 80 -5.76 3.51 -4.66
CA ALA A 80 -5.39 4.23 -5.88
C ALA A 80 -6.45 4.09 -6.97
N VAL A 81 -6.96 2.89 -7.20
CA VAL A 81 -8.04 2.62 -8.16
C VAL A 81 -9.32 3.35 -7.76
N ALA A 82 -9.68 3.36 -6.47
CA ALA A 82 -10.85 4.09 -5.98
C ALA A 82 -10.71 5.61 -6.18
N ALA A 83 -9.51 6.16 -6.00
CA ALA A 83 -9.23 7.56 -6.28
C ALA A 83 -9.38 7.87 -7.78
N GLU A 84 -8.85 7.02 -8.66
CA GLU A 84 -8.98 7.14 -10.12
C GLU A 84 -10.44 7.10 -10.58
N GLN A 85 -11.24 6.22 -9.99
CA GLN A 85 -12.67 6.10 -10.27
C GLN A 85 -13.52 7.17 -9.57
N GLN A 86 -12.89 8.15 -8.93
CA GLN A 86 -13.54 9.25 -8.23
C GLN A 86 -14.57 8.79 -7.18
N ILE A 87 -14.28 7.69 -6.48
CA ILE A 87 -15.11 7.21 -5.37
C ILE A 87 -15.10 8.26 -4.27
N ALA A 88 -16.29 8.83 -3.99
CA ALA A 88 -16.43 9.89 -3.00
C ALA A 88 -16.38 9.36 -1.57
N THR A 89 -16.93 8.16 -1.33
CA THR A 89 -16.91 7.48 -0.04
C THR A 89 -16.49 6.03 -0.23
N LEU A 90 -15.37 5.65 0.34
CA LEU A 90 -14.82 4.28 0.29
C LEU A 90 -15.03 3.59 1.64
N ILE A 91 -15.56 2.37 1.61
CA ILE A 91 -15.67 1.48 2.75
C ILE A 91 -14.66 0.35 2.60
N VAL A 92 -13.83 0.11 3.63
CA VAL A 92 -12.95 -1.07 3.72
C VAL A 92 -13.56 -2.05 4.70
N ASP A 93 -14.17 -3.11 4.22
CA ASP A 93 -14.85 -4.14 5.03
C ASP A 93 -14.19 -5.53 4.84
N SER A 94 -13.36 -5.99 5.79
CA SER A 94 -12.92 -5.30 7.00
C SER A 94 -11.42 -5.00 6.97
N GLY A 95 -11.01 -3.90 7.58
CA GLY A 95 -9.60 -3.55 7.79
C GLY A 95 -8.82 -4.60 8.60
N THR A 96 -9.51 -5.36 9.46
CA THR A 96 -8.94 -6.50 10.20
C THR A 96 -8.32 -7.56 9.27
N ALA A 97 -8.88 -7.76 8.07
CA ALA A 97 -8.35 -8.74 7.13
C ALA A 97 -6.93 -8.41 6.67
N PHE A 98 -6.59 -7.12 6.55
CA PHE A 98 -5.27 -6.64 6.14
C PHE A 98 -4.27 -6.57 7.31
N TRP A 99 -4.75 -6.72 8.53
CA TRP A 99 -3.94 -6.81 9.73
C TRP A 99 -3.64 -8.28 10.09
N SER A 100 -4.63 -9.01 10.59
CA SER A 100 -4.50 -10.37 11.11
C SER A 100 -5.01 -11.47 10.17
N GLY A 101 -5.69 -11.10 9.07
CA GLY A 101 -6.16 -12.04 8.08
C GLY A 101 -5.03 -12.70 7.27
N ARG A 102 -5.38 -13.72 6.48
CA ARG A 102 -4.40 -14.44 5.65
C ARG A 102 -3.73 -13.50 4.64
N GLY A 103 -2.40 -13.39 4.72
CA GLY A 103 -1.60 -12.46 3.94
C GLY A 103 -1.51 -11.05 4.54
N GLY A 104 -2.21 -10.77 5.64
CA GLY A 104 -2.13 -9.52 6.38
C GLY A 104 -0.78 -9.29 7.06
N LEU A 105 -0.61 -8.13 7.67
CA LEU A 105 0.69 -7.75 8.27
C LEU A 105 1.17 -8.73 9.33
N VAL A 106 0.32 -9.13 10.27
CA VAL A 106 0.68 -10.10 11.32
C VAL A 106 1.05 -11.45 10.70
N TRP A 107 0.27 -11.92 9.72
CA TRP A 107 0.58 -13.16 9.01
C TRP A 107 1.95 -13.10 8.30
N GLN A 108 2.29 -11.96 7.68
CA GLN A 108 3.61 -11.77 7.04
C GLN A 108 4.74 -11.77 8.07
N VAL A 109 4.54 -11.11 9.21
CA VAL A 109 5.50 -11.11 10.32
C VAL A 109 5.73 -12.54 10.83
N ASP A 110 4.66 -13.30 11.08
CA ASP A 110 4.76 -14.68 11.55
C ASP A 110 5.50 -15.54 10.52
N HIS A 111 5.16 -15.40 9.24
CA HIS A 111 5.83 -16.11 8.16
C HIS A 111 7.34 -15.79 8.11
N LEU A 112 7.71 -14.50 8.12
CA LEU A 112 9.11 -14.07 8.14
C LEU A 112 9.85 -14.52 9.40
N THR A 113 9.18 -14.51 10.54
CA THR A 113 9.73 -14.98 11.81
C THR A 113 10.17 -16.45 11.71
N MET A 114 9.33 -17.29 11.09
CA MET A 114 9.59 -18.73 10.96
C MET A 114 10.56 -19.06 9.83
N THR A 115 10.43 -18.39 8.68
CA THR A 115 11.17 -18.77 7.46
C THR A 115 12.50 -18.05 7.30
N LYS A 116 12.61 -16.78 7.76
CA LYS A 116 13.80 -15.94 7.51
C LYS A 116 14.57 -15.61 8.78
N TYR A 117 13.90 -15.44 9.90
CA TYR A 117 14.52 -14.89 11.12
C TYR A 117 14.68 -15.89 12.28
N ASN A 118 14.54 -17.18 12.03
CA ASN A 118 14.76 -18.25 13.02
C ASN A 118 14.08 -17.98 14.38
N GLY A 119 12.84 -17.54 14.35
CA GLY A 119 12.06 -17.20 15.55
C GLY A 119 12.23 -15.75 16.05
N ASN A 120 13.04 -14.90 15.40
CA ASN A 120 13.21 -13.51 15.81
C ASN A 120 12.11 -12.60 15.28
N ASN A 121 11.03 -12.47 16.04
CA ASN A 121 9.87 -11.65 15.72
C ASN A 121 10.20 -10.15 15.57
N ASN A 122 11.14 -9.61 16.36
CA ASN A 122 11.50 -8.19 16.28
C ASN A 122 12.13 -7.82 14.93
N ARG A 123 12.94 -8.71 14.35
CA ARG A 123 13.50 -8.48 13.01
C ARG A 123 12.43 -8.56 11.93
N ALA A 124 11.50 -9.51 12.04
CA ALA A 124 10.38 -9.62 11.12
C ALA A 124 9.51 -8.36 11.12
N TRP A 125 9.16 -7.83 12.29
CA TRP A 125 8.50 -6.53 12.45
C TRP A 125 9.30 -5.37 11.85
N GLY A 126 10.63 -5.38 12.00
CA GLY A 126 11.51 -4.37 11.39
C GLY A 126 11.37 -4.32 9.87
N GLU A 127 11.25 -5.48 9.21
CA GLU A 127 11.09 -5.57 7.76
C GLU A 127 9.72 -5.13 7.28
N THR A 128 8.65 -5.45 8.00
CA THR A 128 7.27 -5.12 7.60
C THR A 128 6.83 -3.71 8.01
N ARG A 129 7.60 -3.01 8.84
CA ARG A 129 7.26 -1.69 9.37
C ARG A 129 6.99 -0.65 8.27
N GLN A 130 7.80 -0.66 7.21
CA GLN A 130 7.61 0.29 6.11
C GLN A 130 6.28 0.06 5.41
N LEU A 131 5.92 -1.19 5.13
CA LEU A 131 4.64 -1.55 4.53
C LEU A 131 3.45 -1.17 5.42
N GLU A 132 3.59 -1.35 6.74
CA GLU A 132 2.57 -0.90 7.70
C GLU A 132 2.36 0.62 7.61
N GLN A 133 3.46 1.39 7.59
CA GLN A 133 3.40 2.84 7.47
C GLN A 133 2.80 3.29 6.13
N ASP A 134 3.23 2.68 5.03
CA ASP A 134 2.73 3.01 3.68
C ASP A 134 1.23 2.75 3.56
N LEU A 135 0.75 1.63 4.11
CA LEU A 135 -0.69 1.32 4.16
C LEU A 135 -1.46 2.38 4.97
N PHE A 136 -0.95 2.72 6.14
CA PHE A 136 -1.61 3.66 7.03
C PHE A 136 -1.64 5.07 6.43
N ASP A 137 -0.53 5.50 5.85
CA ASP A 137 -0.41 6.78 5.15
C ASP A 137 -1.35 6.84 3.95
N ALA A 138 -1.48 5.76 3.16
CA ALA A 138 -2.40 5.69 2.04
C ALA A 138 -3.87 5.77 2.48
N LEU A 139 -4.26 5.09 3.58
CA LEU A 139 -5.60 5.19 4.16
C LEU A 139 -5.92 6.62 4.60
N LEU A 140 -5.00 7.27 5.31
CA LEU A 140 -5.20 8.62 5.83
C LEU A 140 -5.21 9.68 4.72
N SER A 141 -4.46 9.46 3.65
CA SER A 141 -4.33 10.41 2.52
C SER A 141 -5.31 10.14 1.37
N PHE A 142 -6.24 9.18 1.50
CA PHE A 142 -7.25 8.91 0.47
C PHE A 142 -8.07 10.18 0.16
N PRO A 143 -8.30 10.57 -1.12
CA PRO A 143 -8.92 11.85 -1.47
C PRO A 143 -10.43 11.92 -1.17
N GLY A 144 -11.09 10.78 -0.98
CA GLY A 144 -12.50 10.68 -0.59
C GLY A 144 -12.71 10.51 0.91
N HIS A 145 -13.97 10.36 1.34
CA HIS A 145 -14.32 9.89 2.67
C HIS A 145 -13.95 8.42 2.82
N LEU A 146 -13.46 8.01 4.00
CA LEU A 146 -13.05 6.64 4.27
C LEU A 146 -13.74 6.12 5.53
N ILE A 147 -14.36 4.95 5.44
CA ILE A 147 -14.89 4.17 6.56
C ILE A 147 -14.14 2.84 6.60
N VAL A 148 -13.55 2.50 7.74
CA VAL A 148 -12.86 1.21 7.93
C VAL A 148 -13.61 0.44 9.00
N THR A 149 -14.09 -0.77 8.68
CA THR A 149 -14.69 -1.65 9.69
C THR A 149 -13.63 -2.49 10.37
N LEU A 150 -13.72 -2.66 11.68
CA LEU A 150 -12.82 -3.46 12.47
C LEU A 150 -13.59 -4.46 13.33
N ARG A 151 -13.24 -5.73 13.23
CA ARG A 151 -13.75 -6.75 14.15
C ARG A 151 -13.14 -6.56 15.52
N THR A 152 -13.95 -6.71 16.56
CA THR A 152 -13.47 -6.71 17.93
C THR A 152 -13.32 -8.13 18.46
N GLN A 153 -12.36 -8.29 19.34
CA GLN A 153 -12.12 -9.51 20.13
C GLN A 153 -12.22 -9.19 21.62
N THR A 154 -12.49 -10.20 22.44
CA THR A 154 -12.52 -10.04 23.90
C THR A 154 -11.14 -9.64 24.40
N ASP A 155 -11.09 -8.57 25.19
CA ASP A 155 -9.88 -8.15 25.90
C ASP A 155 -9.86 -8.81 27.28
N TYR A 156 -8.73 -9.47 27.58
CA TYR A 156 -8.48 -10.09 28.86
C TYR A 156 -7.31 -9.39 29.53
N GLN A 157 -7.48 -9.04 30.80
CA GLN A 157 -6.40 -8.49 31.62
C GLN A 157 -6.07 -9.42 32.77
N VAL A 158 -4.79 -9.53 33.06
CA VAL A 158 -4.32 -10.23 34.25
C VAL A 158 -4.38 -9.26 35.43
N GLN A 159 -5.27 -9.54 36.40
CA GLN A 159 -5.34 -8.80 37.65
C GLN A 159 -4.62 -9.57 38.75
N ASP A 160 -3.79 -8.88 39.50
CA ASP A 160 -3.23 -9.40 40.75
C ASP A 160 -4.28 -9.26 41.85
N LEU A 161 -4.76 -10.41 42.31
CA LEU A 161 -5.74 -10.48 43.41
C LEU A 161 -5.08 -10.41 44.80
N GLY A 162 -3.77 -10.15 44.86
CA GLY A 162 -2.98 -10.20 46.07
C GLY A 162 -2.47 -11.60 46.40
N GLU A 163 -1.50 -11.68 47.33
CA GLU A 163 -0.86 -12.94 47.78
C GLU A 163 -0.26 -13.78 46.62
N GLY A 164 0.14 -13.15 45.50
CA GLY A 164 0.70 -13.82 44.34
C GLY A 164 -0.32 -14.57 43.47
N ARG A 165 -1.64 -14.36 43.71
CA ARG A 165 -2.71 -14.92 42.88
C ARG A 165 -3.03 -14.00 41.72
N LEU A 166 -2.82 -14.51 40.48
CA LEU A 166 -3.19 -13.83 39.23
C LEU A 166 -4.49 -14.40 38.69
N ALA A 167 -5.44 -13.55 38.34
CA ALA A 167 -6.67 -13.91 37.66
C ALA A 167 -6.73 -13.26 36.29
N VAL A 168 -7.15 -14.03 35.25
CA VAL A 168 -7.47 -13.50 33.93
C VAL A 168 -8.92 -13.04 33.93
N VAL A 169 -9.12 -11.74 33.87
CA VAL A 169 -10.45 -11.12 33.91
C VAL A 169 -10.80 -10.55 32.55
N LYS A 170 -12.06 -10.78 32.11
CA LYS A 170 -12.58 -10.13 30.91
C LYS A 170 -12.73 -8.64 31.17
N TYR A 171 -11.93 -7.82 30.49
CA TYR A 171 -11.91 -6.37 30.68
C TYR A 171 -12.86 -5.61 29.74
N GLY A 172 -13.15 -6.19 28.57
CA GLY A 172 -14.01 -5.60 27.55
C GLY A 172 -13.78 -6.20 26.17
N THR A 173 -13.86 -5.36 25.16
CA THR A 173 -13.52 -5.72 23.78
C THR A 173 -12.53 -4.71 23.21
N LYS A 174 -11.60 -5.18 22.38
CA LYS A 174 -10.66 -4.35 21.64
C LYS A 174 -10.69 -4.72 20.16
N PRO A 175 -10.40 -3.77 19.25
CA PRO A 175 -10.30 -4.09 17.82
C PRO A 175 -9.15 -5.07 17.55
N ASP A 176 -9.37 -6.00 16.65
CA ASP A 176 -8.31 -6.85 16.08
C ASP A 176 -7.56 -6.05 15.03
N GLN A 177 -6.68 -5.19 15.51
CA GLN A 177 -5.87 -4.25 14.73
C GLN A 177 -4.67 -3.79 15.59
N ARG A 178 -3.71 -3.10 14.99
CA ARG A 178 -2.60 -2.47 15.73
C ARG A 178 -3.14 -1.56 16.86
N ASN A 179 -2.40 -1.47 17.93
CA ASN A 179 -2.75 -0.54 19.01
C ASN A 179 -2.82 0.91 18.47
N ASN A 180 -3.82 1.65 18.92
CA ASN A 180 -4.05 3.05 18.54
C ASN A 180 -4.25 3.25 17.01
N PHE A 181 -4.78 2.26 16.29
CA PHE A 181 -5.08 2.38 14.87
C PHE A 181 -5.96 3.61 14.57
N ASP A 182 -6.94 3.86 15.41
CA ASP A 182 -7.89 4.95 15.26
C ASP A 182 -7.35 6.33 15.72
N ALA A 183 -6.11 6.41 16.24
CA ALA A 183 -5.56 7.65 16.80
C ALA A 183 -5.63 8.84 15.82
N ASP A 184 -5.36 8.59 14.53
CA ASP A 184 -5.36 9.60 13.48
C ASP A 184 -6.68 9.72 12.73
N PHE A 185 -7.65 8.84 13.00
CA PHE A 185 -9.00 8.93 12.45
C PHE A 185 -9.79 10.04 13.16
N HIS A 186 -10.79 10.59 12.46
CA HIS A 186 -11.62 11.69 13.00
C HIS A 186 -12.72 11.20 13.92
N PHE A 187 -13.23 9.98 13.69
CA PHE A 187 -14.40 9.46 14.37
C PHE A 187 -14.30 7.94 14.54
N THR A 188 -14.67 7.43 15.72
CA THR A 188 -14.74 6.00 16.00
C THR A 188 -16.07 5.66 16.64
N LEU A 189 -16.79 4.71 16.04
CA LEU A 189 -18.08 4.19 16.47
C LEU A 189 -17.93 2.72 16.87
N SER A 190 -18.33 2.38 18.09
CA SER A 190 -18.35 1.00 18.57
C SER A 190 -19.77 0.46 18.59
N LEU A 191 -20.06 -0.53 17.75
CA LEU A 191 -21.39 -1.18 17.68
C LEU A 191 -21.48 -2.34 18.65
N ASP A 192 -22.65 -2.49 19.24
CA ASP A 192 -23.02 -3.66 20.02
C ASP A 192 -23.92 -4.64 19.23
N MET A 193 -24.35 -5.73 19.87
CA MET A 193 -25.22 -6.74 19.25
C MET A 193 -26.68 -6.29 19.08
N ALA A 194 -27.07 -5.18 19.72
CA ALA A 194 -28.37 -4.53 19.49
C ALA A 194 -28.31 -3.49 18.36
N HIS A 195 -27.17 -3.43 17.64
CA HIS A 195 -26.88 -2.47 16.58
C HIS A 195 -26.80 -1.01 17.04
N ALA A 196 -26.74 -0.77 18.34
CA ALA A 196 -26.50 0.56 18.91
C ALA A 196 -25.01 0.90 18.82
N GLY A 197 -24.71 2.14 18.44
CA GLY A 197 -23.36 2.65 18.28
C GLY A 197 -22.98 3.62 19.39
N THR A 198 -21.93 3.30 20.14
CA THR A 198 -21.31 4.23 21.09
C THR A 198 -20.17 4.96 20.41
N VAL A 199 -20.19 6.29 20.44
CA VAL A 199 -19.10 7.14 19.97
C VAL A 199 -17.95 7.05 20.94
N THR A 200 -16.87 6.37 20.58
CA THR A 200 -15.69 6.20 21.47
C THR A 200 -14.64 7.28 21.24
N LYS A 201 -14.62 7.87 20.04
CA LYS A 201 -13.75 8.97 19.67
C LYS A 201 -14.44 9.91 18.70
N SER A 202 -14.29 11.21 18.86
CA SER A 202 -14.82 12.20 17.94
C SER A 202 -13.98 13.48 17.93
N ARG A 203 -13.68 13.97 16.71
CA ARG A 203 -13.23 15.34 16.45
C ARG A 203 -14.38 16.23 15.96
N VAL A 204 -15.58 15.66 15.86
CA VAL A 204 -16.82 16.35 15.43
C VAL A 204 -17.52 16.85 16.69
N LEU A 205 -17.51 18.16 16.92
CA LEU A 205 -18.02 18.74 18.18
C LEU A 205 -19.52 18.52 18.34
N ASP A 206 -20.26 18.43 17.24
CA ASP A 206 -21.72 18.23 17.26
C ASP A 206 -22.10 16.79 17.67
N VAL A 207 -21.14 15.86 17.63
CA VAL A 207 -21.32 14.44 18.04
C VAL A 207 -20.16 14.03 18.97
N PRO A 208 -20.19 14.39 20.25
CA PRO A 208 -19.08 14.14 21.17
C PRO A 208 -18.93 12.66 21.57
N PRO A 209 -17.77 12.25 22.09
CA PRO A 209 -17.59 10.92 22.67
C PRO A 209 -18.56 10.64 23.82
N GLY A 210 -18.97 9.37 23.97
CA GLY A 210 -19.92 8.91 24.98
C GLY A 210 -21.38 8.93 24.53
N VAL A 211 -21.69 9.55 23.39
CA VAL A 211 -23.06 9.50 22.82
C VAL A 211 -23.34 8.09 22.31
N VAL A 212 -24.54 7.60 22.63
CA VAL A 212 -25.08 6.34 22.12
C VAL A 212 -26.15 6.65 21.08
N ILE A 213 -26.06 6.03 19.93
CA ILE A 213 -26.97 6.19 18.79
C ILE A 213 -27.58 4.82 18.52
N GLU A 214 -28.91 4.67 18.64
CA GLU A 214 -29.58 3.37 18.55
C GLU A 214 -29.46 2.75 17.15
N GLU A 215 -29.58 3.54 16.11
CA GLU A 215 -29.42 3.07 14.71
C GLU A 215 -28.58 4.06 13.92
N PRO A 216 -27.23 4.02 14.10
CA PRO A 216 -26.36 4.95 13.39
C PRO A 216 -26.44 4.72 11.87
N GLY A 217 -26.56 5.82 11.10
CA GLY A 217 -26.79 5.75 9.67
C GLY A 217 -26.54 7.07 8.96
N GLU A 218 -27.41 7.42 8.04
CA GLU A 218 -27.26 8.55 7.10
C GLU A 218 -27.07 9.90 7.81
N ASP A 219 -27.89 10.18 8.83
CA ASP A 219 -27.81 11.44 9.58
C ASP A 219 -26.44 11.60 10.27
N LEU A 220 -25.89 10.50 10.81
CA LEU A 220 -24.56 10.50 11.39
C LEU A 220 -23.48 10.74 10.34
N GLY A 221 -23.56 10.03 9.19
CA GLY A 221 -22.65 10.21 8.08
C GLY A 221 -22.63 11.65 7.57
N LYS A 222 -23.81 12.22 7.38
CA LYS A 222 -24.02 13.61 6.97
C LYS A 222 -23.44 14.60 7.99
N ALA A 223 -23.75 14.44 9.29
CA ALA A 223 -23.24 15.32 10.34
C ALA A 223 -21.70 15.33 10.37
N ILE A 224 -21.06 14.14 10.25
CA ILE A 224 -19.59 14.01 10.23
C ILE A 224 -19.01 14.69 8.99
N SER A 225 -19.56 14.42 7.79
CA SER A 225 -19.03 14.96 6.55
C SER A 225 -19.21 16.47 6.44
N GLU A 226 -20.35 17.00 6.83
CA GLU A 226 -20.64 18.44 6.84
C GLU A 226 -19.73 19.19 7.83
N TRP A 227 -19.54 18.64 9.03
CA TRP A 227 -18.70 19.29 10.03
C TRP A 227 -17.22 19.33 9.59
N LEU A 228 -16.69 18.21 9.05
CA LEU A 228 -15.31 18.13 8.57
C LEU A 228 -15.11 18.90 7.26
N GLY A 229 -16.14 18.98 6.41
CA GLY A 229 -16.09 19.70 5.14
C GLY A 229 -16.11 21.23 5.25
N ARG A 230 -16.25 21.79 6.45
CA ARG A 230 -16.20 23.25 6.66
C ARG A 230 -14.77 23.78 6.48
N GLY A 231 -14.58 24.82 5.69
CA GLY A 231 -13.28 25.51 5.52
C GLY A 231 -12.84 25.59 4.06
N GLU A 232 -11.59 25.92 3.85
CA GLU A 232 -10.99 25.99 2.51
C GLU A 232 -10.94 24.58 1.89
N PRO A 233 -11.36 24.39 0.62
CA PRO A 233 -11.36 23.06 0.00
C PRO A 233 -9.95 22.50 -0.14
N LEU A 234 -9.83 21.16 0.00
CA LEU A 234 -8.58 20.46 -0.28
C LEU A 234 -8.27 20.46 -1.78
N PRO A 235 -6.99 20.53 -2.16
CA PRO A 235 -6.58 20.34 -3.55
C PRO A 235 -7.03 18.98 -4.09
N ASP A 236 -7.33 18.94 -5.38
CA ASP A 236 -7.67 17.70 -6.08
C ASP A 236 -6.42 16.84 -6.32
N VAL A 237 -6.39 15.65 -5.71
CA VAL A 237 -5.26 14.70 -5.81
C VAL A 237 -5.06 14.24 -7.25
N ILE A 238 -6.14 13.91 -7.96
CA ILE A 238 -6.07 13.41 -9.34
C ILE A 238 -5.64 14.55 -10.27
N GLY A 239 -6.17 15.75 -10.08
CA GLY A 239 -5.73 16.92 -10.84
C GLY A 239 -4.26 17.29 -10.60
N ILE A 240 -3.73 17.08 -9.40
CA ILE A 240 -2.28 17.24 -9.11
C ILE A 240 -1.48 16.14 -9.83
N ARG A 241 -1.93 14.87 -9.77
CA ARG A 241 -1.31 13.75 -10.45
C ARG A 241 -1.23 14.00 -11.97
N ASP A 242 -2.34 14.37 -12.59
CA ASP A 242 -2.41 14.63 -14.03
C ASP A 242 -1.48 15.75 -14.47
N LYS A 243 -1.42 16.82 -13.69
CA LYS A 243 -0.43 17.89 -13.92
C LYS A 243 1.00 17.39 -13.78
N ALA A 244 1.30 16.54 -12.80
CA ALA A 244 2.64 16.02 -12.63
C ALA A 244 3.07 15.11 -13.80
N LEU A 245 2.13 14.45 -14.46
CA LEU A 245 2.35 13.60 -15.64
C LEU A 245 2.38 14.40 -16.96
N ASP A 246 2.06 15.69 -16.95
CA ASP A 246 2.11 16.54 -18.16
C ASP A 246 3.57 16.77 -18.57
N PRO A 247 3.99 16.34 -19.78
CA PRO A 247 5.36 16.49 -20.25
C PRO A 247 5.82 17.93 -20.40
N SER A 248 4.90 18.91 -20.39
CA SER A 248 5.23 20.34 -20.46
C SER A 248 5.66 20.95 -19.13
N MET A 249 5.47 20.24 -18.01
CA MET A 249 5.81 20.73 -16.69
C MET A 249 7.31 20.88 -16.49
N THR A 250 7.71 22.07 -16.04
CA THR A 250 9.11 22.32 -15.72
C THR A 250 9.48 21.77 -14.33
N PRO A 251 10.79 21.58 -14.03
CA PRO A 251 11.23 21.19 -12.69
C PRO A 251 10.76 22.16 -11.59
N ASP A 252 10.58 23.43 -11.89
CA ASP A 252 10.10 24.43 -10.93
C ASP A 252 8.60 24.29 -10.68
N ASP A 253 7.79 24.03 -11.72
CA ASP A 253 6.37 23.75 -11.60
C ASP A 253 6.13 22.50 -10.76
N LEU A 254 6.91 21.44 -10.98
CA LEU A 254 6.83 20.19 -10.20
C LEU A 254 7.22 20.38 -8.74
N ARG A 255 8.20 21.26 -8.42
CA ARG A 255 8.49 21.60 -7.03
C ARG A 255 7.31 22.34 -6.37
N GLU A 256 6.65 23.23 -7.12
CA GLU A 256 5.48 23.94 -6.60
C GLU A 256 4.31 23.00 -6.37
N LEU A 257 4.06 22.03 -7.28
CA LEU A 257 3.06 20.98 -7.08
C LEU A 257 3.38 20.12 -5.83
N HIS A 258 4.65 19.76 -5.65
CA HIS A 258 5.08 19.02 -4.46
C HIS A 258 4.84 19.83 -3.17
N ARG A 259 5.13 21.13 -3.18
CA ARG A 259 4.87 22.03 -2.05
C ARG A 259 3.36 22.13 -1.75
N LEU A 260 2.53 22.26 -2.78
CA LEU A 260 1.08 22.32 -2.66
C LEU A 260 0.52 21.03 -2.06
N ALA A 261 0.92 19.87 -2.59
CA ALA A 261 0.52 18.56 -2.08
C ALA A 261 1.00 18.34 -0.64
N GLY A 262 2.21 18.82 -0.30
CA GLY A 262 2.76 18.73 1.05
C GLY A 262 1.98 19.56 2.06
N ALA A 263 1.62 20.78 1.72
CA ALA A 263 0.82 21.67 2.58
C ALA A 263 -0.57 21.09 2.88
N ALA A 264 -1.11 20.28 1.96
CA ALA A 264 -2.39 19.60 2.12
C ALA A 264 -2.30 18.19 2.71
N ASN A 265 -1.12 17.71 3.10
CA ASN A 265 -0.85 16.33 3.56
C ASN A 265 -1.24 15.23 2.56
N LEU A 266 -1.11 15.51 1.26
CA LEU A 266 -1.50 14.59 0.18
C LEU A 266 -0.32 13.82 -0.43
N LEU A 267 0.93 14.08 -0.02
CA LEU A 267 2.12 13.43 -0.61
C LEU A 267 2.12 11.91 -0.48
N ARG A 268 1.38 11.36 0.48
CA ARG A 268 1.26 9.92 0.72
C ARG A 268 0.02 9.28 0.08
N ALA A 269 -0.81 10.08 -0.60
CA ALA A 269 -1.97 9.55 -1.33
C ALA A 269 -1.50 8.54 -2.39
N ALA A 270 -2.13 7.37 -2.41
CA ALA A 270 -1.88 6.37 -3.43
C ALA A 270 -2.52 6.81 -4.75
N VAL A 271 -1.73 6.82 -5.82
CA VAL A 271 -2.15 7.20 -7.17
C VAL A 271 -1.59 6.21 -8.20
N LEU A 272 -2.23 6.15 -9.36
CA LEU A 272 -1.71 5.41 -10.51
C LEU A 272 -0.85 6.34 -11.38
N ASP A 273 0.30 5.84 -11.86
CA ASP A 273 1.11 6.54 -12.84
C ASP A 273 0.61 6.23 -14.28
N GLN A 274 1.32 6.73 -15.30
CA GLN A 274 0.99 6.51 -16.73
C GLN A 274 1.08 5.05 -17.20
N HIS A 275 1.55 4.13 -16.34
CA HIS A 275 1.69 2.70 -16.61
C HIS A 275 0.82 1.86 -15.66
N ASP A 276 -0.18 2.48 -15.03
CA ASP A 276 -1.05 1.86 -14.02
C ASP A 276 -0.27 1.28 -12.81
N GLN A 277 0.94 1.83 -12.54
CA GLN A 277 1.70 1.43 -11.36
C GLN A 277 1.35 2.30 -10.16
N VAL A 278 1.04 1.64 -9.05
CA VAL A 278 0.69 2.33 -7.80
C VAL A 278 1.91 2.94 -7.13
N MET A 279 1.82 4.22 -6.76
CA MET A 279 2.83 4.90 -5.98
C MET A 279 2.25 6.05 -5.16
N ALA A 280 3.03 6.57 -4.22
CA ALA A 280 2.66 7.77 -3.50
C ALA A 280 2.75 9.01 -4.40
N LEU A 281 1.80 9.94 -4.32
CA LEU A 281 1.77 11.17 -5.13
C LEU A 281 3.08 11.95 -5.05
N GLY A 282 3.66 12.08 -3.86
CA GLY A 282 4.94 12.77 -3.69
C GLY A 282 6.10 12.07 -4.41
N ALA A 283 6.12 10.75 -4.43
CA ALA A 283 7.12 9.97 -5.15
C ALA A 283 6.97 10.13 -6.67
N LEU A 284 5.73 10.17 -7.16
CA LEU A 284 5.44 10.44 -8.57
C LEU A 284 5.94 11.83 -8.98
N ILE A 285 5.55 12.88 -8.25
CA ILE A 285 5.97 14.26 -8.55
C ILE A 285 7.50 14.37 -8.52
N PHE A 286 8.16 13.71 -7.57
CA PHE A 286 9.62 13.72 -7.46
C PHE A 286 10.28 13.03 -8.67
N ARG A 287 9.79 11.86 -9.07
CA ARG A 287 10.27 11.11 -10.24
C ARG A 287 10.18 11.94 -11.52
N GLU A 288 9.02 12.55 -11.77
CA GLU A 288 8.81 13.41 -12.95
C GLU A 288 9.71 14.66 -12.90
N GLY A 289 9.91 15.23 -11.71
CA GLY A 289 10.84 16.36 -11.50
C GLY A 289 12.30 16.01 -11.83
N GLU A 290 12.76 14.82 -11.44
CA GLU A 290 14.09 14.34 -11.83
C GLU A 290 14.21 14.12 -13.35
N GLN A 291 13.17 13.57 -13.98
CA GLN A 291 13.14 13.33 -15.41
C GLN A 291 13.18 14.66 -16.18
N ALA A 292 12.32 15.62 -15.85
CA ALA A 292 12.30 16.94 -16.46
C ALA A 292 13.65 17.68 -16.29
N ALA A 293 14.31 17.56 -15.13
CA ALA A 293 15.63 18.13 -14.89
C ALA A 293 16.74 17.49 -15.76
N LYS A 294 16.66 16.18 -16.02
CA LYS A 294 17.60 15.48 -16.91
C LYS A 294 17.41 15.89 -18.36
N GLU A 295 16.18 16.05 -18.81
CA GLU A 295 15.86 16.51 -20.18
C GLU A 295 16.28 17.94 -20.43
N ASN A 296 16.09 18.82 -19.44
CA ASN A 296 16.52 20.23 -19.51
C ASN A 296 18.07 20.39 -19.49
N ARG A 297 18.82 19.40 -18.98
CA ARG A 297 20.29 19.35 -19.00
C ARG A 297 20.88 18.75 -20.26
N ARG A 298 20.09 18.15 -21.15
CA ARG A 298 20.60 17.69 -22.47
C ARG A 298 20.91 18.94 -23.31
N PRO A 299 22.19 19.18 -23.73
CA PRO A 299 22.51 20.29 -24.61
C PRO A 299 21.71 20.08 -25.91
N ALA A 300 21.04 21.14 -26.35
CA ALA A 300 20.32 21.15 -27.62
C ALA A 300 21.24 20.57 -28.69
N ARG A 301 20.85 19.43 -29.24
CA ARG A 301 21.57 18.76 -30.33
C ARG A 301 21.56 19.74 -31.50
N ARG A 302 22.68 20.47 -31.70
CA ARG A 302 22.87 21.31 -32.87
C ARG A 302 22.59 20.44 -34.08
N THR A 303 21.56 20.79 -34.82
CA THR A 303 21.34 20.31 -36.19
C THR A 303 22.55 20.75 -37.03
N ALA A 304 23.52 19.87 -37.16
CA ALA A 304 24.57 20.01 -38.14
C ALA A 304 24.06 19.35 -39.42
N THR A 305 23.88 20.19 -40.40
CA THR A 305 23.64 19.92 -41.79
C THR A 305 24.64 18.87 -42.33
N SER A 306 24.10 17.98 -43.14
CA SER A 306 24.76 16.96 -43.92
C SER A 306 26.08 17.35 -44.57
N GLU A 307 27.07 16.49 -44.44
CA GLU A 307 27.98 16.13 -45.55
C GLU A 307 28.47 14.70 -45.32
N GLN A 308 28.13 13.83 -46.26
CA GLN A 308 28.75 12.51 -46.39
C GLN A 308 30.17 12.64 -46.89
N PRO A 309 31.04 11.70 -46.57
CA PRO A 309 31.62 10.90 -47.63
C PRO A 309 31.56 9.39 -47.37
N THR A 310 31.46 8.73 -48.47
CA THR A 310 31.42 7.32 -48.78
C THR A 310 32.65 6.52 -48.38
N SER A 311 32.37 5.18 -48.22
CA SER A 311 33.21 3.96 -48.43
C SER A 311 34.09 3.53 -47.24
N GLN A 312 34.18 2.31 -46.84
CA GLN A 312 34.15 0.96 -47.45
C GLN A 312 34.13 -0.11 -46.33
N VAL A 313 33.30 -1.12 -46.54
CA VAL A 313 33.56 -2.57 -46.42
C VAL A 313 34.39 -3.13 -45.25
N GLY A 314 33.76 -4.02 -44.48
CA GLY A 314 34.45 -5.01 -43.68
C GLY A 314 33.61 -5.68 -42.62
N GLU A 315 33.23 -6.89 -42.93
CA GLU A 315 32.90 -8.04 -42.05
C GLU A 315 31.51 -8.12 -41.42
N VAL A 316 30.80 -9.06 -41.96
CA VAL A 316 29.56 -9.70 -41.51
C VAL A 316 29.91 -10.59 -40.34
N ASP A 317 29.38 -10.30 -39.14
CA ASP A 317 29.26 -11.29 -38.12
C ASP A 317 27.77 -11.60 -37.91
N ASP A 318 27.41 -12.76 -38.47
CA ASP A 318 26.08 -13.34 -38.50
C ASP A 318 25.78 -13.93 -37.11
N ALA A 319 25.50 -13.07 -36.13
CA ALA A 319 24.92 -13.48 -34.84
C ALA A 319 23.39 -13.44 -34.98
N LEU A 320 22.81 -14.62 -35.08
CA LEU A 320 21.36 -14.85 -34.95
C LEU A 320 20.83 -14.09 -33.73
N PRO A 321 19.71 -13.35 -33.83
CA PRO A 321 19.13 -12.72 -32.69
C PRO A 321 18.73 -13.78 -31.66
N THR A 322 19.32 -13.71 -30.45
CA THR A 322 18.87 -14.49 -29.32
C THR A 322 17.40 -14.17 -29.09
N PRO A 323 16.52 -15.15 -28.97
CA PRO A 323 15.11 -14.91 -28.72
C PRO A 323 14.98 -14.08 -27.43
N GLU A 324 14.20 -13.01 -27.54
CA GLU A 324 13.88 -12.12 -26.42
C GLU A 324 13.24 -12.96 -25.32
N TYR A 325 13.86 -12.95 -24.12
CA TYR A 325 13.35 -13.69 -22.97
C TYR A 325 12.02 -13.08 -22.51
N VAL A 326 10.96 -13.90 -22.46
CA VAL A 326 9.67 -13.54 -21.89
C VAL A 326 9.45 -14.39 -20.64
N PRO A 327 9.30 -13.79 -19.44
CA PRO A 327 9.08 -14.53 -18.21
C PRO A 327 7.73 -15.28 -18.21
N ASP A 328 7.70 -16.48 -17.63
CA ASP A 328 6.47 -17.23 -17.36
C ASP A 328 5.71 -16.57 -16.19
N ASP A 329 6.43 -16.10 -15.17
CA ASP A 329 5.90 -15.27 -14.07
C ASP A 329 6.69 -13.96 -13.94
N LYS A 330 6.14 -12.87 -14.52
CA LYS A 330 6.77 -11.54 -14.48
C LYS A 330 7.01 -11.00 -13.08
N THR A 331 6.09 -11.26 -12.15
CA THR A 331 6.16 -10.76 -10.77
C THR A 331 7.25 -11.49 -9.99
N PHE A 332 7.29 -12.81 -10.12
CA PHE A 332 8.30 -13.65 -9.48
C PHE A 332 9.71 -13.30 -9.97
N VAL A 333 9.90 -13.23 -11.29
CA VAL A 333 11.20 -12.90 -11.88
C VAL A 333 11.68 -11.51 -11.50
N ALA A 334 10.78 -10.52 -11.47
CA ALA A 334 11.13 -9.15 -11.06
C ALA A 334 11.57 -9.08 -9.59
N GLN A 335 10.92 -9.81 -8.69
CA GLN A 335 11.31 -9.87 -7.28
C GLN A 335 12.70 -10.48 -7.09
N TRP A 336 12.98 -11.60 -7.75
CA TRP A 336 14.28 -12.26 -7.69
C TRP A 336 15.39 -11.41 -8.32
N ALA A 337 15.13 -10.80 -9.47
CA ALA A 337 16.09 -9.89 -10.10
C ALA A 337 16.43 -8.69 -9.20
N HIS A 338 15.43 -8.16 -8.50
CA HIS A 338 15.65 -7.11 -7.51
C HIS A 338 16.50 -7.59 -6.33
N CYS A 339 16.22 -8.76 -5.75
CA CYS A 339 17.04 -9.34 -4.66
C CYS A 339 18.50 -9.47 -5.07
N VAL A 340 18.79 -9.94 -6.28
CA VAL A 340 20.16 -10.05 -6.80
C VAL A 340 20.82 -8.68 -6.99
N ALA A 341 20.04 -7.69 -7.49
CA ALA A 341 20.57 -6.36 -7.80
C ALA A 341 20.96 -5.54 -6.55
N VAL A 342 20.26 -5.73 -5.42
CA VAL A 342 20.48 -4.94 -4.19
C VAL A 342 21.61 -5.46 -3.30
N ILE A 343 22.19 -6.62 -3.62
CA ILE A 343 23.32 -7.15 -2.85
C ILE A 343 24.51 -6.20 -2.95
N ALA A 344 24.89 -5.62 -1.79
CA ALA A 344 25.96 -4.63 -1.70
C ALA A 344 27.36 -5.25 -1.91
N GLN A 345 28.36 -4.39 -2.14
CA GLN A 345 29.77 -4.82 -2.09
C GLN A 345 30.18 -4.93 -0.62
N GLY A 346 30.77 -6.07 -0.25
CA GLY A 346 31.23 -6.28 1.11
C GLY A 346 31.63 -7.74 1.38
N PRO A 347 32.11 -8.05 2.59
CA PRO A 347 32.51 -9.42 2.96
C PRO A 347 31.34 -10.41 2.91
N ASP A 348 30.11 -9.94 3.11
CA ASP A 348 28.92 -10.77 3.17
C ASP A 348 28.28 -11.01 1.79
N ALA A 349 28.71 -10.28 0.75
CA ALA A 349 28.11 -10.37 -0.60
C ALA A 349 28.16 -11.78 -1.21
N ALA A 350 29.22 -12.54 -0.91
CA ALA A 350 29.36 -13.92 -1.38
C ALA A 350 28.36 -14.86 -0.68
N GLU A 351 28.13 -14.67 0.62
CA GLU A 351 27.19 -15.45 1.43
C GLU A 351 25.74 -15.13 1.04
N ASP A 352 25.45 -13.84 0.83
CA ASP A 352 24.13 -13.39 0.36
C ASP A 352 23.79 -14.00 -1.00
N LEU A 353 24.72 -13.97 -1.98
CA LEU A 353 24.50 -14.57 -3.30
C LEU A 353 24.37 -16.10 -3.23
N ASN A 354 25.12 -16.78 -2.35
CA ASN A 354 24.98 -18.21 -2.14
C ASN A 354 23.60 -18.55 -1.55
N THR A 355 23.10 -17.73 -0.64
CA THR A 355 21.77 -17.89 -0.04
C THR A 355 20.65 -17.70 -1.09
N VAL A 356 20.75 -16.65 -1.91
CA VAL A 356 19.80 -16.41 -3.00
C VAL A 356 19.82 -17.57 -4.01
N GLU A 357 20.99 -18.05 -4.38
CA GLU A 357 21.15 -19.20 -5.29
C GLU A 357 20.55 -20.48 -4.71
N ALA A 358 20.81 -20.78 -3.44
CA ALA A 358 20.26 -21.94 -2.75
C ALA A 358 18.72 -21.92 -2.70
N ASN A 359 18.14 -20.75 -2.39
CA ASN A 359 16.70 -20.55 -2.39
C ASN A 359 16.08 -20.72 -3.78
N LEU A 360 16.73 -20.18 -4.82
CA LEU A 360 16.27 -20.35 -6.21
C LEU A 360 16.28 -21.82 -6.65
N ARG A 361 17.28 -22.61 -6.21
CA ARG A 361 17.34 -24.06 -6.46
C ARG A 361 16.21 -24.80 -5.75
N GLN A 362 15.89 -24.38 -4.52
CA GLN A 362 14.78 -24.97 -3.78
C GLN A 362 13.43 -24.70 -4.45
N GLU A 363 13.15 -23.44 -4.83
CA GLU A 363 11.94 -23.06 -5.57
C GLU A 363 11.80 -23.82 -6.88
N LYS A 364 12.91 -24.12 -7.56
CA LYS A 364 12.93 -24.95 -8.74
C LYS A 364 12.59 -26.41 -8.42
N ALA A 365 13.12 -26.96 -7.34
CA ALA A 365 12.83 -28.34 -6.90
C ALA A 365 11.38 -28.50 -6.47
N ASP A 366 10.78 -27.46 -5.86
CA ASP A 366 9.39 -27.43 -5.43
C ASP A 366 8.40 -27.14 -6.58
N GLY A 367 8.90 -26.96 -7.81
CA GLY A 367 8.09 -26.71 -9.00
C GLY A 367 7.46 -25.32 -9.08
N GLN A 368 7.93 -24.38 -8.25
CA GLN A 368 7.42 -23.00 -8.22
C GLN A 368 8.00 -22.15 -9.35
N VAL A 369 9.10 -22.56 -9.94
CA VAL A 369 9.82 -21.83 -11.00
C VAL A 369 9.96 -22.68 -12.26
N GLY A 370 9.53 -22.13 -13.40
CA GLY A 370 9.71 -22.72 -14.72
C GLY A 370 11.19 -22.85 -15.12
N GLN A 371 11.49 -23.71 -16.08
CA GLN A 371 12.88 -23.94 -16.53
C GLN A 371 13.51 -22.68 -17.14
N THR A 372 12.72 -21.90 -17.86
CA THR A 372 13.14 -20.69 -18.57
C THR A 372 13.47 -19.57 -17.57
N ASP A 373 12.58 -19.35 -16.59
CA ASP A 373 12.76 -18.34 -15.54
C ASP A 373 13.93 -18.69 -14.64
N TYR A 374 14.08 -19.97 -14.27
CA TYR A 374 15.23 -20.44 -13.50
C TYR A 374 16.56 -20.14 -14.20
N ALA A 375 16.65 -20.46 -15.48
CA ALA A 375 17.86 -20.22 -16.27
C ALA A 375 18.19 -18.71 -16.41
N HIS A 376 17.17 -17.87 -16.50
CA HIS A 376 17.32 -16.42 -16.54
C HIS A 376 17.81 -15.86 -15.20
N LEU A 377 17.16 -16.21 -14.10
CA LEU A 377 17.53 -15.77 -12.76
C LEU A 377 18.91 -16.26 -12.32
N TYR A 378 19.28 -17.49 -12.68
CA TYR A 378 20.62 -18.02 -12.44
C TYR A 378 21.70 -17.19 -13.15
N ARG A 379 21.44 -16.78 -14.41
CA ARG A 379 22.36 -15.90 -15.15
C ARG A 379 22.52 -14.53 -14.48
N LEU A 380 21.44 -13.96 -13.92
CA LEU A 380 21.52 -12.69 -13.16
C LEU A 380 22.40 -12.83 -11.92
N ILE A 381 22.30 -13.94 -11.19
CA ILE A 381 23.16 -14.23 -10.02
C ILE A 381 24.62 -14.28 -10.47
N GLU A 382 24.94 -15.00 -11.54
CA GLU A 382 26.31 -15.10 -12.05
C GLU A 382 26.86 -13.76 -12.56
N GLN A 383 26.04 -12.97 -13.23
CA GLN A 383 26.39 -11.60 -13.65
C GLN A 383 26.70 -10.72 -12.42
N ARG A 384 25.92 -10.86 -11.35
CA ARG A 384 26.16 -10.12 -10.12
C ARG A 384 27.44 -10.58 -9.42
N ARG A 385 27.71 -11.89 -9.37
CA ARG A 385 29.00 -12.42 -8.88
C ARG A 385 30.18 -11.81 -9.64
N ALA A 386 30.11 -11.81 -10.96
CA ALA A 386 31.15 -11.24 -11.81
C ALA A 386 31.34 -9.73 -11.55
N SER A 387 30.26 -8.97 -11.39
CA SER A 387 30.31 -7.52 -11.10
C SER A 387 30.94 -7.20 -9.72
N LEU A 388 30.87 -8.13 -8.77
CA LEU A 388 31.45 -8.02 -7.44
C LEU A 388 32.85 -8.65 -7.33
N GLY A 389 33.39 -9.21 -8.42
CA GLY A 389 34.68 -9.90 -8.44
C GLY A 389 34.70 -11.23 -7.68
N LEU A 390 33.53 -11.85 -7.49
CA LEU A 390 33.38 -13.12 -6.79
C LEU A 390 33.50 -14.32 -7.74
N PRO A 391 33.94 -15.50 -7.29
CA PRO A 391 34.02 -16.69 -8.10
C PRO A 391 32.63 -17.16 -8.54
N TYR A 392 32.57 -17.81 -9.70
CA TYR A 392 31.33 -18.42 -10.20
C TYR A 392 30.81 -19.49 -9.24
N GLY A 393 29.48 -19.58 -9.10
CA GLY A 393 28.82 -20.66 -8.37
C GLY A 393 29.01 -22.02 -9.09
N GLN A 394 28.71 -23.13 -8.41
CA GLN A 394 28.73 -24.43 -9.09
C GLN A 394 27.55 -24.51 -10.08
N PRO A 395 27.81 -24.85 -11.37
CA PRO A 395 26.74 -24.98 -12.34
C PRO A 395 25.72 -26.03 -11.86
N PRO A 396 24.40 -25.82 -12.09
CA PRO A 396 23.41 -26.82 -11.76
C PRO A 396 23.71 -28.11 -12.52
N ASN A 397 23.69 -29.24 -11.83
CA ASN A 397 23.76 -30.56 -12.46
C ASN A 397 22.55 -30.73 -13.40
N VAL A 398 22.76 -30.49 -14.68
CA VAL A 398 21.81 -30.84 -15.72
C VAL A 398 21.93 -32.35 -15.92
N THR A 399 21.25 -33.13 -15.09
CA THR A 399 21.00 -34.53 -15.44
C THR A 399 20.03 -34.52 -16.61
N ALA A 400 20.59 -34.78 -17.80
CA ALA A 400 19.81 -35.11 -18.98
C ALA A 400 18.96 -36.32 -18.64
N GLY A 401 17.64 -36.09 -18.46
CA GLY A 401 16.65 -37.15 -18.48
C GLY A 401 16.56 -37.67 -19.89
N ALA A 402 17.21 -38.79 -20.16
CA ALA A 402 17.03 -39.58 -21.38
C ALA A 402 15.78 -40.45 -21.22
N ALA A 403 15.05 -40.53 -22.33
CA ALA A 403 13.98 -41.44 -22.75
C ALA A 403 12.55 -41.05 -22.41
#